data_387bc6e3d2dcef5e024f251dc637515b
#
_entry.id   387bc6e3d2dcef5e024f251dc637515b
#
_cell.length_a   1.000
_cell.length_b   1.000
_cell.length_c   1.000
_cell.angle_alpha   90.00
_cell.angle_beta   90.00
_cell.angle_gamma   90.00
#
_symmetry.space_group_name_H-M   'P 1'
#
loop_
_entity.id
_entity.type
_entity.pdbx_description
1 polymer ?
#
loop_
_entity_poly.entity_id
_entity_poly.type
_entity_poly.pdbx_seq_one_letter_code
_entity_poly.pdbx_strand_id
1 'polypeptide(L)' 'MSTIALSNKATKLMVLCDLEGFKSLDDLLRAAATDSVCPAICMTEGCNYTTEMEPDQDHGYCDSCGGNTMVSALILAGLI' A
#
# COMPACT_ATOMS: atom_id res chain seq x y z
N MET A 1 -18.50 -1.47 13.35
CA MET A 1 -18.48 -1.67 11.90
C MET A 1 -17.18 -2.32 11.50
N SER A 2 -17.20 -3.63 11.46
CA SER A 2 -16.02 -4.41 11.11
C SER A 2 -15.54 -4.13 9.69
N THR A 3 -16.43 -3.66 8.83
CA THR A 3 -16.11 -3.36 7.43
C THR A 3 -15.19 -2.14 7.29
N ILE A 4 -15.05 -1.34 8.34
CA ILE A 4 -14.22 -0.13 8.28
C ILE A 4 -12.77 -0.47 8.02
N ALA A 5 -12.24 -1.51 8.66
CA ALA A 5 -10.84 -1.90 8.47
C ALA A 5 -10.59 -2.36 7.03
N LEU A 6 -11.51 -3.14 6.46
CA LEU A 6 -11.40 -3.56 5.07
C LEU A 6 -11.52 -2.37 4.13
N SER A 7 -12.42 -1.44 4.44
CA SER A 7 -12.59 -0.22 3.65
C SER A 7 -11.32 0.63 3.66
N ASN A 8 -10.64 0.71 4.80
CA ASN A 8 -9.39 1.44 4.88
C ASN A 8 -8.31 0.82 4.00
N LYS A 9 -8.16 -0.50 4.04
CA LYS A 9 -7.18 -1.18 3.20
C LYS A 9 -7.50 -1.00 1.73
N ALA A 10 -8.77 -1.15 1.36
CA ALA A 10 -9.20 -0.98 -0.02
C ALA A 10 -8.98 0.45 -0.49
N THR A 11 -9.34 1.42 0.34
CA THR A 11 -9.16 2.84 0.02
C THR A 11 -7.69 3.17 -0.16
N LYS A 12 -6.83 2.73 0.74
CA LYS A 12 -5.39 2.97 0.64
C LYS A 12 -4.80 2.33 -0.60
N LEU A 13 -5.24 1.14 -0.94
CA LEU A 13 -4.77 0.44 -2.12
C LEU A 13 -5.18 1.17 -3.39
N MET A 14 -6.40 1.69 -3.44
CA MET A 14 -6.88 2.49 -4.57
C MET A 14 -6.11 3.81 -4.70
N VAL A 15 -5.84 4.47 -3.58
CA VAL A 15 -5.05 5.69 -3.57
C VAL A 15 -3.64 5.41 -4.08
N LEU A 16 -3.05 4.32 -3.63
CA LEU A 16 -1.71 3.93 -4.06
C LEU A 16 -1.68 3.67 -5.57
N CYS A 17 -2.66 2.95 -6.08
CA CYS A 17 -2.80 2.67 -7.50
C CYS A 17 -2.84 3.97 -8.31
N ASP A 18 -3.63 4.92 -7.85
CA ASP A 18 -3.80 6.21 -8.51
C ASP A 18 -2.51 7.03 -8.48
N LEU A 19 -1.85 7.09 -7.32
CA LEU A 19 -0.62 7.85 -7.16
C LEU A 19 0.53 7.26 -7.97
N GLU A 20 0.56 5.95 -8.16
CA GLU A 20 1.58 5.28 -8.95
C GLU A 20 1.27 5.29 -10.45
N GLY A 21 0.09 5.77 -10.83
CA GLY A 21 -0.28 5.92 -12.23
C GLY A 21 -0.74 4.64 -12.91
N PHE A 22 -1.16 3.64 -12.15
CA PHE A 22 -1.71 2.41 -12.74
C PHE A 22 -3.18 2.59 -13.10
N LYS A 23 -3.59 1.99 -14.18
CA LYS A 23 -4.97 2.07 -14.65
C LYS A 23 -5.92 1.25 -13.83
N SER A 24 -5.44 0.17 -13.22
CA SER A 24 -6.25 -0.73 -12.43
C SER A 24 -5.42 -1.34 -11.32
N LEU A 25 -6.11 -1.85 -10.30
CA LEU A 25 -5.47 -2.55 -9.20
C LEU A 25 -4.72 -3.79 -9.71
N ASP A 26 -5.29 -4.48 -10.68
CA ASP A 26 -4.67 -5.66 -11.25
C ASP A 26 -3.30 -5.34 -11.87
N ASP A 27 -3.21 -4.21 -12.57
CA ASP A 27 -1.94 -3.76 -13.15
C ASP A 27 -0.91 -3.46 -12.07
N LEU A 28 -1.32 -2.79 -10.98
CA LEU A 28 -0.45 -2.50 -9.86
C LEU A 28 0.10 -3.79 -9.24
N LEU A 29 -0.77 -4.75 -8.96
CA LEU A 29 -0.37 -5.99 -8.31
C LEU A 29 0.52 -6.85 -9.21
N ARG A 30 0.24 -6.85 -10.50
CA ARG A 30 1.05 -7.58 -11.46
C ARG A 30 2.47 -7.02 -11.53
N ALA A 31 2.59 -5.70 -11.57
CA ALA A 31 3.90 -5.05 -11.57
C ALA A 31 4.64 -5.32 -10.26
N ALA A 32 3.97 -5.24 -9.15
CA ALA A 32 4.57 -5.47 -7.83
C ALA A 32 5.08 -6.91 -7.67
N ALA A 33 4.35 -7.87 -8.25
CA ALA A 33 4.71 -9.27 -8.11
C ALA A 33 5.99 -9.65 -8.87
N THR A 34 6.38 -8.85 -9.86
CA THR A 34 7.57 -9.14 -10.68
C THR A 34 8.80 -8.35 -10.26
N ASP A 35 8.62 -7.35 -9.39
CA ASP A 35 9.73 -6.51 -8.94
C ASP A 35 10.24 -6.97 -7.58
N SER A 36 11.52 -6.67 -7.31
CA SER A 36 12.11 -6.94 -6.00
C SER A 36 11.63 -5.97 -4.93
N VAL A 37 11.07 -4.84 -5.34
CA VAL A 37 10.42 -3.88 -4.45
C VAL A 37 9.05 -3.57 -5.01
N CYS A 38 8.13 -3.16 -4.15
CA CYS A 38 6.80 -2.78 -4.60
C CYS A 38 6.36 -1.49 -3.91
N PRO A 39 5.36 -0.78 -4.49
CA PRO A 39 4.83 0.42 -3.87
C PRO A 39 4.23 0.11 -2.51
N ALA A 40 4.36 1.06 -1.60
CA ALA A 40 3.80 0.98 -0.26
C ALA A 40 3.18 2.32 0.10
N ILE A 41 2.22 2.29 1.01
CA ILE A 41 1.51 3.50 1.43
C ILE A 41 1.34 3.50 2.94
N CYS A 42 1.37 4.70 3.50
CA CYS A 42 1.12 4.87 4.93
C CYS A 42 -0.33 4.57 5.26
N MET A 43 -0.56 3.75 6.27
CA MET A 43 -1.91 3.34 6.67
C MET A 43 -2.57 4.31 7.62
N THR A 44 -1.85 5.35 8.06
CA THR A 44 -2.43 6.39 8.91
C THR A 44 -3.50 7.14 8.14
N GLU A 45 -4.66 7.30 8.73
CA GLU A 45 -5.76 8.03 8.12
C GLU A 45 -5.32 9.46 7.84
N GLY A 46 -5.56 9.92 6.62
CA GLY A 46 -5.18 11.25 6.19
C GLY A 46 -3.74 11.39 5.74
N CYS A 47 -2.91 10.38 5.95
CA CYS A 47 -1.53 10.39 5.48
C CYS A 47 -1.44 9.45 4.26
N ASN A 48 -1.12 10.01 3.12
CA ASN A 48 -1.02 9.23 1.87
C ASN A 48 0.41 9.21 1.33
N TYR A 49 1.38 9.22 2.24
CA TYR A 49 2.78 9.11 1.87
C TYR A 49 3.04 7.74 1.24
N THR A 50 3.78 7.72 0.14
CA THR A 50 4.12 6.49 -0.57
C THR A 50 5.63 6.36 -0.70
N THR A 51 6.09 5.13 -0.74
CA THR A 51 7.49 4.79 -0.98
C THR A 51 7.56 3.39 -1.55
N GLU A 52 8.76 2.87 -1.74
CA GLU A 52 8.95 1.50 -2.18
C GLU A 52 9.52 0.68 -1.04
N MET A 53 9.04 -0.55 -0.90
CA MET A 53 9.45 -1.47 0.15
C MET A 53 9.51 -2.88 -0.42
N GLU A 54 10.08 -3.80 0.37
CA GLU A 54 10.05 -5.20 0.00
C GLU A 54 8.59 -5.68 -0.03
N PRO A 55 8.21 -6.55 -0.97
CA PRO A 55 6.82 -6.97 -1.13
C PRO A 55 6.20 -7.61 0.11
N ASP A 56 6.98 -8.30 0.92
CA ASP A 56 6.50 -8.99 2.11
C ASP A 56 6.62 -8.15 3.39
N GLN A 57 6.99 -6.89 3.27
CA GLN A 57 7.13 -6.00 4.41
C GLN A 57 5.77 -5.43 4.81
N ASP A 58 5.34 -5.72 6.03
CA ASP A 58 4.02 -5.31 6.50
C ASP A 58 4.05 -4.06 7.38
N HIS A 59 5.22 -3.52 7.64
CA HIS A 59 5.35 -2.24 8.34
C HIS A 59 6.68 -1.60 7.95
N GLY A 60 6.68 -0.28 7.90
CA GLY A 60 7.87 0.48 7.58
C GLY A 60 7.72 1.91 8.06
N TYR A 61 8.83 2.61 8.12
CA TYR A 61 8.85 3.98 8.61
C TYR A 61 8.22 4.94 7.59
N CYS A 62 7.31 5.77 8.06
CA CYS A 62 6.71 6.83 7.25
C CYS A 62 7.44 8.15 7.53
N ASP A 63 8.10 8.68 6.52
CA ASP A 63 8.83 9.94 6.66
C ASP A 63 7.90 11.14 6.90
N SER A 64 6.63 11.00 6.53
CA SER A 64 5.67 12.08 6.68
C SER A 64 5.10 12.17 8.10
N CYS A 65 4.67 11.05 8.66
CA CYS A 65 4.04 11.06 9.98
C CYS A 65 4.91 10.46 11.09
N GLY A 66 6.03 9.84 10.74
CA GLY A 66 7.01 9.35 11.69
C GLY A 66 6.67 8.04 12.38
N GLY A 67 5.68 7.31 11.89
CA GLY A 67 5.29 6.03 12.48
C GLY A 67 5.70 4.84 11.63
N ASN A 68 5.61 3.64 12.19
CA ASN A 68 5.82 2.39 11.47
C ASN A 68 4.51 1.96 10.82
N THR A 69 4.07 2.74 9.83
CA THR A 69 2.72 2.63 9.27
C THR A 69 2.70 2.32 7.78
N MET A 70 3.86 2.17 7.14
CA MET A 70 3.94 1.85 5.72
C MET A 70 3.70 0.37 5.49
N VAL A 71 2.84 0.03 4.53
CA VAL A 71 2.48 -1.35 4.20
C VAL A 71 2.58 -1.53 2.69
N SER A 72 3.17 -2.63 2.26
CA SER A 72 3.33 -2.90 0.83
C SER A 72 1.99 -3.22 0.17
N ALA A 73 1.92 -2.99 -1.14
CA ALA A 73 0.71 -3.24 -1.92
C ALA A 73 0.28 -4.71 -1.85
N LEU A 74 1.22 -5.64 -1.89
CA LEU A 74 0.89 -7.07 -1.87
C LEU A 74 0.31 -7.50 -0.53
N ILE A 75 0.81 -6.93 0.57
CA ILE A 75 0.25 -7.17 1.90
C ILE A 75 -1.17 -6.60 1.98
N LEU A 76 -1.36 -5.36 1.49
CA LEU A 76 -2.68 -4.71 1.50
C LEU A 76 -3.70 -5.50 0.71
N ALA A 77 -3.28 -6.10 -0.39
CA ALA A 77 -4.17 -6.89 -1.25
C ALA A 77 -4.43 -8.29 -0.68
N GLY A 78 -3.71 -8.69 0.37
CA GLY A 78 -3.87 -10.00 0.96
C GLY A 78 -3.25 -11.13 0.16
N LEU A 79 -2.27 -10.83 -0.68
CA LEU A 79 -1.61 -11.83 -1.52
C LEU A 79 -0.47 -12.55 -0.80
N ILE A 80 0.09 -11.92 0.23
CA ILE A 80 1.14 -12.55 1.04
C ILE A 80 1.00 -12.18 2.52
#